data_abd5dc65f296ea30e085cac5eaccb113
#
_entry.id   abd5dc65f296ea30e085cac5eaccb113
#
_cell.length_a   1.000
_cell.length_b   1.000
_cell.length_c   1.000
_cell.angle_alpha   90.00
_cell.angle_beta   90.00
_cell.angle_gamma   90.00
#
_symmetry.space_group_name_H-M   'P 1'
#
loop_
_entity.id
_entity.type
_entity.pdbx_description
1 polymer ?
#
loop_
_entity_poly.entity_id
_entity_poly.type
_entity_poly.pdbx_seq_one_letter_code
_entity_poly.pdbx_strand_id
1 'polypeptide(L)'
;AGVAIAITVGGPGAVFWMWLIAVIGAASAFAESTLAQVYKVKTGAHFRGGPAYYMQTALGSRRLGLAFSVIITLTFAFVFNSVQSNTIAQSLSATFQVDSLLSGIVLAALTAVIIFGGLKRIAAFSAVIVPVFALGYIAITVIVMLLNLEKLPGVLGIILSDAVSYTH
;
A
#
# COMPACT_ATOMS: atom_id res chain seq x y z
N ALA A 1 -6.31 -1.61 -5.66
CA ALA A 1 -5.60 -1.80 -6.92
C ALA A 1 -4.77 -3.09 -6.92
N GLY A 2 -3.81 -3.29 -5.99
CA GLY A 2 -2.89 -4.44 -5.98
C GLY A 2 -3.57 -5.81 -5.98
N VAL A 3 -4.58 -6.02 -5.14
CA VAL A 3 -5.34 -7.29 -5.08
C VAL A 3 -6.10 -7.55 -6.38
N ALA A 4 -6.73 -6.52 -6.95
CA ALA A 4 -7.44 -6.66 -8.23
C ALA A 4 -6.49 -7.04 -9.37
N ILE A 5 -5.32 -6.41 -9.45
CA ILE A 5 -4.29 -6.75 -10.42
C ILE A 5 -3.78 -8.19 -10.21
N ALA A 6 -3.55 -8.58 -8.96
CA ALA A 6 -3.12 -9.95 -8.65
C ALA A 6 -4.15 -11.00 -9.11
N ILE A 7 -5.44 -10.74 -8.94
CA ILE A 7 -6.51 -11.63 -9.40
C ILE A 7 -6.61 -11.66 -10.93
N THR A 8 -6.47 -10.50 -11.59
CA THR A 8 -6.56 -10.45 -13.06
C THR A 8 -5.39 -11.11 -13.77
N VAL A 9 -4.20 -11.09 -13.18
CA VAL A 9 -2.99 -11.67 -13.76
C VAL A 9 -2.75 -13.11 -13.29
N GLY A 10 -2.98 -13.37 -12.01
CA GLY A 10 -2.66 -14.64 -11.36
C GLY A 10 -3.87 -15.53 -11.05
N GLY A 11 -5.08 -15.14 -11.47
CA GLY A 11 -6.31 -15.87 -11.16
C GLY A 11 -6.78 -15.71 -9.71
N PRO A 12 -7.95 -16.28 -9.36
CA PRO A 12 -8.50 -16.25 -8.00
C PRO A 12 -7.60 -16.87 -6.94
N GLY A 13 -6.80 -17.88 -7.29
CA GLY A 13 -5.84 -18.54 -6.41
C GLY A 13 -4.73 -17.63 -5.89
N ALA A 14 -4.45 -16.51 -6.58
CA ALA A 14 -3.51 -15.51 -6.11
C ALA A 14 -3.86 -14.97 -4.71
N VAL A 15 -5.16 -14.90 -4.37
CA VAL A 15 -5.63 -14.44 -3.07
C VAL A 15 -5.17 -15.36 -1.94
N PHE A 16 -5.20 -16.67 -2.14
CA PHE A 16 -4.70 -17.64 -1.16
C PHE A 16 -3.21 -17.42 -0.88
N TRP A 17 -2.41 -17.29 -1.92
CA TRP A 17 -0.97 -17.03 -1.77
C TRP A 17 -0.68 -15.69 -1.11
N MET A 18 -1.49 -14.67 -1.39
CA MET A 18 -1.41 -13.37 -0.70
C MET A 18 -1.68 -13.50 0.80
N TRP A 19 -2.66 -14.32 1.23
CA TRP A 19 -2.90 -14.57 2.65
C TRP A 19 -1.72 -15.27 3.32
N LEU A 20 -1.17 -16.28 2.68
CA LEU A 20 -0.01 -17.01 3.20
C LEU A 20 1.22 -16.11 3.33
N ILE A 21 1.51 -15.32 2.30
CA ILE A 21 2.61 -14.35 2.32
C ILE A 21 2.36 -13.27 3.38
N ALA A 22 1.13 -12.84 3.61
CA ALA A 22 0.80 -11.86 4.64
C ALA A 22 1.13 -12.37 6.05
N VAL A 23 0.85 -13.64 6.33
CA VAL A 23 1.20 -14.28 7.62
C VAL A 23 2.72 -14.32 7.81
N ILE A 24 3.46 -14.76 6.79
CA ILE A 24 4.92 -14.81 6.83
C ILE A 24 5.51 -13.40 6.92
N GLY A 25 4.96 -12.47 6.13
CA GLY A 25 5.38 -11.07 6.11
C GLY A 25 5.13 -10.33 7.42
N ALA A 26 4.11 -10.73 8.18
CA ALA A 26 3.83 -10.15 9.49
C ALA A 26 5.01 -10.33 10.47
N ALA A 27 5.71 -11.46 10.41
CA ALA A 27 6.90 -11.69 11.23
C ALA A 27 8.04 -10.73 10.86
N SER A 28 8.26 -10.51 9.55
CA SER A 28 9.26 -9.54 9.07
C SER A 28 8.90 -8.11 9.45
N ALA A 29 7.63 -7.73 9.31
CA ALA A 29 7.14 -6.41 9.70
C ALA A 29 7.28 -6.16 11.21
N PHE A 30 7.03 -7.18 12.03
CA PHE A 30 7.23 -7.12 13.48
C PHE A 30 8.71 -6.90 13.83
N ALA A 31 9.61 -7.68 13.22
CA ALA A 31 11.05 -7.54 13.42
C ALA A 31 11.55 -6.15 12.99
N GLU A 32 11.12 -5.66 11.82
CA GLU A 32 11.47 -4.34 11.32
C GLU A 32 10.99 -3.22 12.26
N SER A 33 9.73 -3.30 12.69
CA SER A 33 9.15 -2.32 13.62
C SER A 33 9.86 -2.30 14.96
N THR A 34 10.24 -3.47 15.47
CA THR A 34 10.99 -3.62 16.72
C THR A 34 12.39 -3.01 16.58
N LEU A 35 13.11 -3.35 15.52
CA LEU A 35 14.44 -2.78 15.25
C LEU A 35 14.37 -1.26 15.07
N ALA A 36 13.34 -0.75 14.40
CA ALA A 36 13.14 0.69 14.24
C ALA A 36 12.93 1.40 15.57
N GLN A 37 12.31 0.75 16.56
CA GLN A 37 12.13 1.30 17.92
C GLN A 37 13.40 1.19 18.76
N VAL A 38 14.11 0.07 18.69
CA VAL A 38 15.34 -0.18 19.47
C VAL A 38 16.46 0.77 19.02
N TYR A 39 16.64 0.93 17.71
CA TYR A 39 17.72 1.74 17.13
C TYR A 39 17.29 3.15 16.70
N LYS A 40 16.18 3.66 17.25
CA LYS A 40 15.77 5.04 16.96
C LYS A 40 16.77 6.05 17.51
N VAL A 41 17.01 7.11 16.77
CA VAL A 41 17.91 8.21 17.14
C VAL A 41 17.09 9.45 17.47
N LYS A 42 17.46 10.15 18.52
CA LYS A 42 16.85 11.44 18.87
C LYS A 42 17.46 12.54 18.01
N THR A 43 16.63 13.26 17.28
CA THR A 43 17.05 14.39 16.45
C THR A 43 16.22 15.62 16.86
N GLY A 44 16.79 16.46 17.69
CA GLY A 44 16.07 17.60 18.30
C GLY A 44 14.92 17.12 19.18
N ALA A 45 13.71 17.61 18.91
CA ALA A 45 12.49 17.27 19.65
C ALA A 45 11.82 15.97 19.16
N HIS A 46 12.33 15.34 18.11
CA HIS A 46 11.69 14.18 17.48
C HIS A 46 12.62 12.96 17.48
N PHE A 47 12.01 11.77 17.42
CA PHE A 47 12.73 10.52 17.21
C PHE A 47 12.64 10.13 15.72
N ARG A 48 13.73 9.58 15.20
CA ARG A 48 13.81 9.01 13.87
C ARG A 48 14.32 7.58 13.96
N GLY A 49 13.69 6.67 13.24
CA GLY A 49 14.05 5.27 13.19
C GLY A 49 13.74 4.69 11.81
N GLY A 50 14.02 3.42 11.63
CA GLY A 50 13.75 2.69 10.40
C GLY A 50 15.00 2.00 9.86
N PRO A 51 14.88 1.30 8.70
CA PRO A 51 15.95 0.46 8.16
C PRO A 51 17.29 1.16 8.00
N ALA A 52 17.30 2.39 7.48
CA ALA A 52 18.53 3.15 7.33
C ALA A 52 19.27 3.40 8.64
N TYR A 53 18.52 3.62 9.72
CA TYR A 53 19.10 3.89 11.05
C TYR A 53 19.66 2.64 11.70
N TYR A 54 18.93 1.51 11.69
CA TYR A 54 19.46 0.29 12.27
C TYR A 54 20.57 -0.32 11.41
N MET A 55 20.58 -0.16 10.10
CA MET A 55 21.73 -0.53 9.26
C MET A 55 22.98 0.27 9.63
N GLN A 56 22.83 1.55 9.92
CA GLN A 56 23.94 2.38 10.36
C GLN A 56 24.40 2.04 11.78
N THR A 57 23.47 1.80 12.71
CA THR A 57 23.78 1.66 14.15
C THR A 57 24.11 0.23 14.53
N ALA A 58 23.34 -0.77 14.04
CA ALA A 58 23.55 -2.16 14.38
C ALA A 58 24.62 -2.83 13.52
N LEU A 59 24.67 -2.53 12.22
CA LEU A 59 25.67 -3.10 11.29
C LEU A 59 26.92 -2.22 11.18
N GLY A 60 26.95 -1.04 11.80
CA GLY A 60 28.09 -0.11 11.74
C GLY A 60 28.35 0.46 10.33
N SER A 61 27.44 0.25 9.38
CA SER A 61 27.65 0.61 7.99
C SER A 61 26.80 1.80 7.54
N ARG A 62 27.38 3.00 7.60
CA ARG A 62 26.73 4.22 7.10
C ARG A 62 26.45 4.16 5.60
N ARG A 63 27.28 3.46 4.82
CA ARG A 63 27.12 3.34 3.36
C ARG A 63 25.86 2.55 3.02
N LEU A 64 25.57 1.46 3.72
CA LEU A 64 24.35 0.67 3.54
C LEU A 64 23.10 1.47 3.92
N GLY A 65 23.11 2.17 5.04
CA GLY A 65 22.01 3.04 5.44
C GLY A 65 21.72 4.15 4.42
N LEU A 66 22.76 4.78 3.88
CA LEU A 66 22.62 5.81 2.86
C LEU A 66 22.08 5.23 1.54
N ALA A 67 22.65 4.13 1.06
CA ALA A 67 22.20 3.47 -0.16
C ALA A 67 20.73 3.06 -0.05
N PHE A 68 20.34 2.44 1.08
CA PHE A 68 18.96 2.10 1.34
C PHE A 68 18.04 3.33 1.31
N SER A 69 18.43 4.43 1.96
CA SER A 69 17.65 5.68 1.98
C SER A 69 17.43 6.24 0.58
N VAL A 70 18.45 6.23 -0.26
CA VAL A 70 18.34 6.72 -1.64
C VAL A 70 17.40 5.81 -2.46
N ILE A 71 17.61 4.50 -2.41
CA ILE A 71 16.81 3.54 -3.16
C ILE A 71 15.33 3.63 -2.74
N ILE A 72 15.03 3.61 -1.44
CA ILE A 72 13.65 3.65 -0.96
C ILE A 72 12.98 4.98 -1.29
N THR A 73 13.71 6.09 -1.22
CA THR A 73 13.18 7.41 -1.60
C THR A 73 12.81 7.43 -3.08
N LEU A 74 13.70 6.96 -3.95
CA LEU A 74 13.42 6.89 -5.39
C LEU A 74 12.24 5.94 -5.69
N THR A 75 12.21 4.78 -5.05
CA THR A 75 11.13 3.80 -5.24
C THR A 75 9.78 4.36 -4.83
N PHE A 76 9.67 4.95 -3.65
CA PHE A 76 8.39 5.51 -3.19
C PHE A 76 8.02 6.80 -3.92
N ALA A 77 8.99 7.68 -4.21
CA ALA A 77 8.70 8.93 -4.88
C ALA A 77 8.24 8.75 -6.34
N PHE A 78 8.84 7.82 -7.06
CA PHE A 78 8.54 7.65 -8.49
C PHE A 78 7.70 6.42 -8.77
N VAL A 79 8.15 5.22 -8.37
CA VAL A 79 7.50 3.97 -8.77
C VAL A 79 6.13 3.81 -8.13
N PHE A 80 6.06 3.87 -6.81
CA PHE A 80 4.77 3.70 -6.11
C PHE A 80 3.76 4.79 -6.44
N ASN A 81 4.18 6.05 -6.49
CA ASN A 81 3.30 7.15 -6.84
C ASN A 81 2.78 7.04 -8.29
N SER A 82 3.63 6.62 -9.23
CA SER A 82 3.22 6.43 -10.61
C SER A 82 2.15 5.34 -10.75
N VAL A 83 2.35 4.20 -10.07
CA VAL A 83 1.35 3.10 -10.06
C VAL A 83 0.02 3.56 -9.47
N GLN A 84 0.05 4.25 -8.33
CA GLN A 84 -1.17 4.74 -7.68
C GLN A 84 -1.90 5.77 -8.53
N SER A 85 -1.17 6.75 -9.05
CA SER A 85 -1.73 7.80 -9.91
C SER A 85 -2.36 7.23 -11.19
N ASN A 86 -1.66 6.29 -11.83
CA ASN A 86 -2.18 5.59 -13.02
C ASN A 86 -3.46 4.80 -12.71
N THR A 87 -3.50 4.07 -11.59
CA THR A 87 -4.68 3.31 -11.19
C THR A 87 -5.87 4.23 -10.92
N ILE A 88 -5.68 5.37 -10.27
CA ILE A 88 -6.74 6.34 -10.01
C ILE A 88 -7.23 6.93 -11.35
N ALA A 89 -6.32 7.35 -12.22
CA ALA A 89 -6.66 7.92 -13.52
C ALA A 89 -7.45 6.92 -14.40
N GLN A 90 -7.02 5.66 -14.45
CA GLN A 90 -7.74 4.60 -15.17
C GLN A 90 -9.12 4.32 -14.56
N SER A 91 -9.24 4.30 -13.24
CA SER A 91 -10.54 4.09 -12.56
C SER A 91 -11.51 5.22 -12.86
N LEU A 92 -11.04 6.47 -12.86
CA LEU A 92 -11.86 7.64 -13.23
C LEU A 92 -12.27 7.61 -14.71
N SER A 93 -11.34 7.24 -15.58
CA SER A 93 -11.63 7.10 -17.01
C SER A 93 -12.66 6.00 -17.28
N ALA A 94 -12.54 4.85 -16.64
CA ALA A 94 -13.46 3.72 -16.81
C ALA A 94 -14.86 4.02 -16.26
N THR A 95 -14.97 4.79 -15.17
CA THR A 95 -16.26 5.05 -14.49
C THR A 95 -16.96 6.28 -15.03
N PHE A 96 -16.23 7.36 -15.25
CA PHE A 96 -16.78 8.68 -15.61
C PHE A 96 -16.43 9.12 -17.03
N GLN A 97 -15.68 8.31 -17.79
CA GLN A 97 -15.20 8.62 -19.14
C GLN A 97 -14.37 9.92 -19.20
N VAL A 98 -13.72 10.27 -18.09
CA VAL A 98 -12.85 11.45 -18.00
C VAL A 98 -11.48 11.08 -18.59
N ASP A 99 -10.91 12.01 -19.35
CA ASP A 99 -9.57 11.84 -19.90
C ASP A 99 -8.52 11.61 -18.81
N SER A 100 -7.65 10.62 -19.02
CA SER A 100 -6.63 10.24 -18.04
C SER A 100 -5.61 11.36 -17.78
N LEU A 101 -5.31 12.19 -18.78
CA LEU A 101 -4.43 13.33 -18.63
C LEU A 101 -5.05 14.40 -17.72
N LEU A 102 -6.33 14.69 -17.94
CA LEU A 102 -7.08 15.65 -17.11
C LEU A 102 -7.14 15.16 -15.66
N SER A 103 -7.45 13.90 -15.46
CA SER A 103 -7.45 13.25 -14.13
C SER A 103 -6.08 13.36 -13.46
N GLY A 104 -5.00 13.12 -14.19
CA GLY A 104 -3.63 13.24 -13.71
C GLY A 104 -3.27 14.66 -13.28
N ILE A 105 -3.65 15.67 -14.07
CA ILE A 105 -3.41 17.10 -13.77
C ILE A 105 -4.17 17.50 -12.49
N VAL A 106 -5.44 17.11 -12.37
CA VAL A 106 -6.25 17.41 -11.19
C VAL A 106 -5.66 16.77 -9.95
N LEU A 107 -5.26 15.49 -10.02
CA LEU A 107 -4.61 14.79 -8.92
C LEU A 107 -3.29 15.45 -8.52
N ALA A 108 -2.47 15.84 -9.49
CA ALA A 108 -1.22 16.53 -9.24
C ALA A 108 -1.43 17.88 -8.54
N ALA A 109 -2.42 18.66 -9.00
CA ALA A 109 -2.78 19.93 -8.38
C ALA A 109 -3.27 19.77 -6.94
N LEU A 110 -4.19 18.83 -6.68
CA LEU A 110 -4.70 18.53 -5.34
C LEU A 110 -3.58 18.06 -4.41
N THR A 111 -2.71 17.17 -4.90
CA THR A 111 -1.56 16.67 -4.14
C THR A 111 -0.59 17.80 -3.82
N ALA A 112 -0.29 18.67 -4.77
CA ALA A 112 0.57 19.83 -4.57
C ALA A 112 0.04 20.76 -3.48
N VAL A 113 -1.26 21.09 -3.50
CA VAL A 113 -1.90 21.93 -2.47
C VAL A 113 -1.73 21.35 -1.06
N ILE A 114 -1.80 20.01 -0.93
CA ILE A 114 -1.63 19.35 0.36
C ILE A 114 -0.16 19.34 0.79
N ILE A 115 0.76 19.00 -0.13
CA ILE A 115 2.19 18.89 0.14
C ILE A 115 2.80 20.24 0.50
N PHE A 116 2.46 21.32 -0.19
CA PHE A 116 2.95 22.68 0.13
C PHE A 116 2.56 23.16 1.53
N GLY A 117 1.58 22.54 2.18
CA GLY A 117 1.23 22.77 3.58
C GLY A 117 2.16 22.09 4.60
N GLY A 118 3.13 21.29 4.14
CA GLY A 118 4.11 20.59 4.97
C GLY A 118 3.58 19.35 5.69
N LEU A 119 4.47 18.67 6.41
CA LEU A 119 4.20 17.38 7.06
C LEU A 119 2.99 17.38 8.01
N LYS A 120 2.78 18.47 8.75
CA LYS A 120 1.63 18.60 9.67
C LYS A 120 0.31 18.59 8.91
N ARG A 121 0.24 19.27 7.77
CA ARG A 121 -0.97 19.33 6.94
C ARG A 121 -1.24 17.98 6.27
N ILE A 122 -0.20 17.32 5.76
CA ILE A 122 -0.33 15.97 5.20
C ILE A 122 -0.87 15.00 6.26
N ALA A 123 -0.30 15.01 7.45
CA ALA A 123 -0.74 14.16 8.56
C ALA A 123 -2.19 14.44 8.98
N ALA A 124 -2.56 15.71 9.14
CA ALA A 124 -3.92 16.09 9.50
C ALA A 124 -4.96 15.70 8.45
N PHE A 125 -4.63 15.90 7.16
CA PHE A 125 -5.49 15.51 6.05
C PHE A 125 -5.67 13.99 6.00
N SER A 126 -4.58 13.24 6.09
CA SER A 126 -4.60 11.77 6.07
C SER A 126 -5.35 11.20 7.27
N ALA A 127 -5.21 11.80 8.46
CA ALA A 127 -5.90 11.36 9.68
C ALA A 127 -7.43 11.41 9.56
N VAL A 128 -7.97 12.28 8.71
CA VAL A 128 -9.42 12.38 8.47
C VAL A 128 -9.84 11.55 7.25
N ILE A 129 -9.15 11.70 6.15
CA ILE A 129 -9.54 11.10 4.87
C ILE A 129 -9.40 9.58 4.88
N VAL A 130 -8.30 9.05 5.44
CA VAL A 130 -8.04 7.60 5.43
C VAL A 130 -9.11 6.81 6.19
N PRO A 131 -9.52 7.17 7.43
CA PRO A 131 -10.60 6.48 8.11
C PRO A 131 -11.94 6.56 7.37
N VAL A 132 -12.27 7.71 6.77
CA VAL A 132 -13.51 7.87 6.01
C VAL A 132 -13.56 6.92 4.82
N PHE A 133 -12.48 6.87 4.02
CA PHE A 133 -12.41 5.94 2.89
C PHE A 133 -12.37 4.49 3.34
N ALA A 134 -11.65 4.17 4.43
CA ALA A 134 -11.59 2.82 4.97
C ALA A 134 -12.98 2.33 5.43
N LEU A 135 -13.70 3.15 6.18
CA LEU A 135 -15.05 2.82 6.63
C LEU A 135 -16.02 2.69 5.46
N GLY A 136 -15.97 3.59 4.48
CA GLY A 136 -16.76 3.50 3.26
C GLY A 136 -16.49 2.21 2.49
N TYR A 137 -15.23 1.85 2.31
CA TYR A 137 -14.84 0.61 1.65
C TYR A 137 -15.32 -0.64 2.41
N ILE A 138 -15.13 -0.66 3.73
CA ILE A 138 -15.62 -1.77 4.57
C ILE A 138 -17.14 -1.88 4.49
N ALA A 139 -17.86 -0.77 4.58
CA ALA A 139 -19.32 -0.77 4.48
C ALA A 139 -19.81 -1.35 3.14
N ILE A 140 -19.25 -0.89 2.02
CA ILE A 140 -19.59 -1.41 0.69
C ILE A 140 -19.25 -2.90 0.60
N THR A 141 -18.09 -3.32 1.08
CA THR A 141 -17.67 -4.72 1.06
C THR A 141 -18.63 -5.60 1.86
N VAL A 142 -19.00 -5.18 3.07
CA VAL A 142 -19.97 -5.90 3.91
C VAL A 142 -21.33 -5.99 3.23
N ILE A 143 -21.83 -4.91 2.63
CA ILE A 143 -23.10 -4.93 1.90
C ILE A 143 -23.04 -5.93 0.74
N VAL A 144 -22.00 -5.90 -0.06
CA VAL A 144 -21.84 -6.83 -1.20
C VAL A 144 -21.75 -8.29 -0.71
N MET A 145 -21.05 -8.55 0.40
CA MET A 145 -20.98 -9.87 0.99
C MET A 145 -22.33 -10.35 1.49
N LEU A 146 -23.09 -9.50 2.19
CA LEU A 146 -24.41 -9.85 2.69
C LEU A 146 -25.42 -10.13 1.57
N LEU A 147 -25.36 -9.37 0.49
CA LEU A 147 -26.20 -9.57 -0.69
C LEU A 147 -25.86 -10.84 -1.49
N ASN A 148 -24.66 -11.40 -1.29
CA ASN A 148 -24.18 -12.58 -2.02
C ASN A 148 -23.70 -13.71 -1.10
N LEU A 149 -24.28 -13.86 0.08
CA LEU A 149 -23.90 -14.87 1.08
C LEU A 149 -23.88 -16.29 0.51
N GLU A 150 -24.86 -16.61 -0.34
CA GLU A 150 -24.97 -17.94 -0.96
C GLU A 150 -23.78 -18.27 -1.90
N LYS A 151 -23.13 -17.25 -2.45
CA LYS A 151 -21.99 -17.41 -3.36
C LYS A 151 -20.65 -17.54 -2.62
N LEU A 152 -20.58 -17.11 -1.35
CA LEU A 152 -19.33 -17.09 -0.59
C LEU A 152 -18.62 -18.45 -0.50
N PRO A 153 -19.33 -19.57 -0.19
CA PRO A 153 -18.68 -20.88 -0.14
C PRO A 153 -18.09 -21.28 -1.50
N GLY A 154 -18.80 -20.98 -2.59
CA GLY A 154 -18.34 -21.23 -3.94
C GLY A 154 -17.08 -20.43 -4.31
N VAL A 155 -17.04 -19.15 -3.94
CA VAL A 155 -15.87 -18.28 -4.15
C VAL A 155 -14.64 -18.80 -3.38
N LEU A 156 -14.81 -19.20 -2.12
CA LEU A 156 -13.74 -19.80 -1.33
C LEU A 156 -13.24 -21.12 -1.97
N GLY A 157 -14.16 -21.95 -2.46
CA GLY A 157 -13.83 -23.16 -3.21
C GLY A 157 -12.98 -22.86 -4.46
N ILE A 158 -13.35 -21.86 -5.23
CA ILE A 158 -12.59 -21.44 -6.43
C ILE A 158 -11.19 -20.95 -6.03
N ILE A 159 -11.07 -20.12 -5.00
CA ILE A 159 -9.77 -19.61 -4.52
C ILE A 159 -8.85 -20.78 -4.14
N LEU A 160 -9.35 -21.75 -3.40
CA LEU A 160 -8.56 -22.89 -2.95
C LEU A 160 -8.20 -23.85 -4.11
N SER A 161 -9.15 -24.15 -4.99
CA SER A 161 -8.91 -25.04 -6.13
C SER A 161 -7.93 -24.43 -7.12
N ASP A 162 -8.05 -23.14 -7.42
CA ASP A 162 -7.17 -22.43 -8.34
C ASP A 162 -5.76 -22.25 -7.76
N ALA A 163 -5.65 -22.08 -6.43
CA ALA A 163 -4.37 -21.95 -5.74
C ALA A 163 -3.48 -23.21 -5.85
N VAL A 164 -4.09 -24.38 -5.98
CA VAL A 164 -3.42 -25.70 -6.05
C VAL A 164 -3.35 -26.23 -7.49
N SER A 165 -4.15 -25.66 -8.38
CA SER A 165 -4.18 -26.08 -9.79
C SER A 165 -2.98 -25.53 -10.55
N TYR A 166 -2.11 -26.42 -11.03
CA TYR A 166 -0.95 -26.09 -11.89
C TYR A 166 -1.32 -25.83 -13.36
N THR A 167 -2.57 -25.54 -13.65
CA THR A 167 -3.06 -25.34 -15.02
C THR A 167 -2.94 -23.88 -15.48
N HIS A 168 -1.72 -23.43 -15.62
CA HIS A 168 -1.44 -22.19 -16.39
C HIS A 168 -0.21 -22.38 -17.26
#